data_add8024f0313348dbe0ade9fbe6d5630
#
_entry.id   add8024f0313348dbe0ade9fbe6d5630
#
_cell.length_a   1.000
_cell.length_b   1.000
_cell.length_c   1.000
_cell.angle_alpha   90.00
_cell.angle_beta   90.00
_cell.angle_gamma   90.00
#
_symmetry.space_group_name_H-M   'P 1'
#
loop_
_entity.id
_entity.type
_entity.pdbx_description
1 polymer ?
#
loop_
_entity_poly.entity_id
_entity_poly.type
_entity_poly.pdbx_seq_one_letter_code
_entity_poly.pdbx_strand_id
1 'polypeptide(L)'
;MKIRALQALTIRDNSGALNSIAYGAVSDVSSELGAELISEGLAEEYTLISPTGSVSITENGTVDVTEYASAVVNVAEVTLSYNVNGGTGSIDSVSVIAGGTVTLDSGATLTAPEGKKFAGWATSSDATEPDATSPYKVSSNTTLYAVWADVT
;
A
#
# COMPACT_ATOMS: atom_id res chain seq x y z
N MET A 1 4.95 25.35 -12.25
CA MET A 1 5.13 23.94 -11.90
C MET A 1 5.54 23.84 -10.44
N LYS A 2 4.98 22.90 -9.69
CA LYS A 2 5.46 22.63 -8.32
C LYS A 2 6.45 21.49 -8.34
N ILE A 3 7.54 21.65 -7.62
CA ILE A 3 8.56 20.62 -7.44
C ILE A 3 8.84 20.41 -5.96
N ARG A 4 9.31 19.21 -5.61
CA ARG A 4 9.93 18.91 -4.32
C ARG A 4 11.42 18.70 -4.52
N ALA A 5 12.24 19.42 -3.78
CA ALA A 5 13.69 19.31 -3.86
C ALA A 5 14.19 18.00 -3.25
N LEU A 6 15.00 17.23 -3.99
CA LEU A 6 15.64 16.00 -3.53
C LEU A 6 17.02 16.24 -2.90
N GLN A 7 17.48 17.46 -2.96
CA GLN A 7 18.66 17.99 -2.23
C GLN A 7 18.47 19.49 -1.98
N ALA A 8 19.34 20.09 -1.17
CA ALA A 8 19.32 21.53 -1.01
C ALA A 8 19.75 22.21 -2.32
N LEU A 9 18.89 23.10 -2.84
CA LEU A 9 19.10 23.78 -4.12
C LEU A 9 19.23 25.30 -3.89
N THR A 10 20.01 25.94 -4.74
CA THR A 10 20.00 27.39 -4.88
C THR A 10 19.65 27.71 -6.33
N ILE A 11 18.50 28.28 -6.55
CA ILE A 11 17.98 28.65 -7.88
C ILE A 11 17.96 30.16 -8.04
N ARG A 12 18.06 30.62 -9.27
CA ARG A 12 17.90 32.03 -9.61
C ARG A 12 16.50 32.25 -10.20
N ASP A 13 15.75 33.16 -9.62
CA ASP A 13 14.45 33.51 -10.16
C ASP A 13 14.55 34.44 -11.39
N ASN A 14 13.42 34.74 -12.02
CA ASN A 14 13.35 35.61 -13.21
C ASN A 14 13.80 37.04 -12.95
N SER A 15 13.92 37.48 -11.71
CA SER A 15 14.47 38.77 -11.32
C SER A 15 15.98 38.77 -11.14
N GLY A 16 16.58 37.55 -11.19
CA GLY A 16 18.00 37.34 -10.93
C GLY A 16 18.36 37.10 -9.47
N ALA A 17 17.37 37.12 -8.57
CA ALA A 17 17.60 36.84 -7.16
C ALA A 17 17.86 35.36 -6.90
N LEU A 18 18.76 35.07 -5.95
CA LEU A 18 19.06 33.70 -5.52
C LEU A 18 18.07 33.29 -4.43
N ASN A 19 17.39 32.17 -4.66
CA ASN A 19 16.46 31.55 -3.72
C ASN A 19 16.99 30.17 -3.32
N SER A 20 17.05 29.90 -2.04
CA SER A 20 17.44 28.59 -1.53
C SER A 20 16.21 27.75 -1.23
N ILE A 21 16.20 26.51 -1.75
CA ILE A 21 15.17 25.52 -1.50
C ILE A 21 15.81 24.41 -0.66
N ALA A 22 15.32 24.19 0.55
CA ALA A 22 15.84 23.13 1.41
C ALA A 22 15.43 21.73 0.86
N TYR A 23 16.19 20.72 1.25
CA TYR A 23 15.83 19.32 0.98
C TYR A 23 14.40 19.04 1.44
N GLY A 24 13.61 18.40 0.57
CA GLY A 24 12.21 18.04 0.84
C GLY A 24 11.23 19.22 0.73
N ALA A 25 11.70 20.46 0.63
CA ALA A 25 10.80 21.61 0.47
C ALA A 25 10.12 21.62 -0.89
N VAL A 26 8.86 22.05 -0.91
CA VAL A 26 8.07 22.24 -2.12
C VAL A 26 8.12 23.71 -2.55
N SER A 27 8.38 23.94 -3.81
CA SER A 27 8.50 25.28 -4.38
C SER A 27 7.82 25.39 -5.73
N ASP A 28 7.32 26.59 -6.03
CA ASP A 28 6.86 26.93 -7.37
C ASP A 28 8.02 27.43 -8.24
N VAL A 29 8.19 26.81 -9.38
CA VAL A 29 9.22 27.16 -10.37
C VAL A 29 8.58 27.28 -11.77
N SER A 30 9.29 27.89 -12.71
CA SER A 30 8.87 27.86 -14.12
C SER A 30 8.83 26.40 -14.61
N SER A 31 8.03 26.13 -15.65
CA SER A 31 7.93 24.79 -16.20
C SER A 31 9.26 24.31 -16.79
N GLU A 32 10.04 25.23 -17.37
CA GLU A 32 11.36 24.95 -17.95
C GLU A 32 12.37 24.55 -16.87
N LEU A 33 12.51 25.37 -15.81
CA LEU A 33 13.40 25.09 -14.70
C LEU A 33 12.99 23.80 -13.95
N GLY A 34 11.69 23.60 -13.74
CA GLY A 34 11.19 22.38 -13.09
C GLY A 34 11.54 21.11 -13.90
N ALA A 35 11.35 21.13 -15.20
CA ALA A 35 11.70 20.01 -16.06
C ALA A 35 13.22 19.73 -16.07
N GLU A 36 14.05 20.78 -16.07
CA GLU A 36 15.51 20.66 -15.98
C GLU A 36 15.93 20.00 -14.64
N LEU A 37 15.44 20.52 -13.51
CA LEU A 37 15.76 19.98 -12.18
C LEU A 37 15.31 18.52 -12.01
N ILE A 38 14.19 18.15 -12.60
CA ILE A 38 13.69 16.76 -12.58
C ILE A 38 14.58 15.87 -13.45
N SER A 39 14.95 16.33 -14.66
CA SER A 39 15.80 15.56 -15.56
C SER A 39 17.20 15.31 -15.01
N GLU A 40 17.71 16.20 -14.17
CA GLU A 40 18.99 16.08 -13.48
C GLU A 40 18.88 15.28 -12.16
N GLY A 41 17.68 14.85 -11.76
CA GLY A 41 17.45 14.11 -10.52
C GLY A 41 17.58 14.97 -9.25
N LEU A 42 17.49 16.28 -9.38
CA LEU A 42 17.62 17.25 -8.28
C LEU A 42 16.29 17.56 -7.61
N ALA A 43 15.20 17.28 -8.31
CA ALA A 43 13.83 17.48 -7.84
C ALA A 43 12.90 16.42 -8.44
N GLU A 44 11.70 16.31 -7.86
CA GLU A 44 10.57 15.54 -8.40
C GLU A 44 9.38 16.45 -8.64
N GLU A 45 8.50 16.08 -9.58
CA GLU A 45 7.24 16.80 -9.76
C GLU A 45 6.35 16.61 -8.54
N TYR A 46 5.82 17.71 -8.02
CA TYR A 46 4.93 17.69 -6.86
C TYR A 46 3.53 18.16 -7.27
N THR A 47 2.60 17.25 -7.23
CA THR A 47 1.18 17.55 -7.44
C THR A 47 0.52 17.77 -6.09
N LEU A 48 0.00 18.98 -5.87
CA LEU A 48 -0.88 19.24 -4.73
C LEU A 48 -2.19 18.49 -4.94
N ILE A 49 -2.39 17.45 -4.16
CA ILE A 49 -3.72 16.87 -4.01
C ILE A 49 -4.41 17.73 -2.96
N SER A 50 -5.45 18.48 -3.39
CA SER A 50 -6.27 19.24 -2.44
C SER A 50 -6.83 18.30 -1.38
N PRO A 51 -6.49 18.47 -0.10
CA PRO A 51 -7.12 17.69 0.95
C PRO A 51 -8.60 18.06 1.02
N THR A 52 -9.48 17.09 1.02
CA THR A 52 -10.91 17.24 1.34
C THR A 52 -11.11 17.38 2.87
N GLY A 53 -10.28 18.15 3.53
CA GLY A 53 -10.33 18.38 4.97
C GLY A 53 -10.31 19.89 5.28
N SER A 54 -11.05 20.30 6.29
CA SER A 54 -11.04 21.67 6.80
C SER A 54 -9.78 21.94 7.62
N VAL A 55 -9.06 23.01 7.28
CA VAL A 55 -8.01 23.58 8.13
C VAL A 55 -8.68 24.37 9.24
N SER A 56 -8.54 23.97 10.50
CA SER A 56 -8.93 24.77 11.64
C SER A 56 -7.70 25.50 12.21
N ILE A 57 -7.78 26.82 12.26
CA ILE A 57 -6.79 27.64 12.96
C ILE A 57 -7.27 27.76 14.40
N THR A 58 -6.47 27.26 15.35
CA THR A 58 -6.77 27.45 16.76
C THR A 58 -6.39 28.87 17.20
N GLU A 59 -7.09 29.41 18.22
CA GLU A 59 -6.95 30.80 18.69
C GLU A 59 -5.54 31.21 19.15
N ASN A 60 -4.57 30.29 19.15
CA ASN A 60 -3.19 30.56 19.56
C ASN A 60 -2.21 30.68 18.37
N GLY A 61 -2.70 30.79 17.13
CA GLY A 61 -1.85 31.01 15.95
C GLY A 61 -0.92 29.86 15.59
N THR A 62 -1.07 28.69 16.21
CA THR A 62 -0.34 27.48 15.85
C THR A 62 -1.14 26.76 14.78
N VAL A 63 -0.63 26.77 13.56
CA VAL A 63 -1.16 25.92 12.48
C VAL A 63 -0.61 24.53 12.71
N ASP A 64 -1.46 23.62 13.17
CA ASP A 64 -1.09 22.21 13.26
C ASP A 64 -1.19 21.60 11.86
N VAL A 65 -0.05 21.40 11.23
CA VAL A 65 0.10 20.85 9.86
C VAL A 65 0.32 19.34 9.87
N THR A 66 -0.14 18.63 10.88
CA THR A 66 0.06 17.18 11.01
C THR A 66 -0.66 16.34 9.95
N GLU A 67 -1.53 16.93 9.13
CA GLU A 67 -2.26 16.21 8.08
C GLU A 67 -1.75 16.40 6.65
N TYR A 68 -0.70 17.19 6.43
CA TYR A 68 -0.17 17.41 5.07
C TYR A 68 0.89 16.41 4.61
N ALA A 69 1.13 15.36 5.38
CA ALA A 69 2.01 14.25 4.98
C ALA A 69 1.23 13.06 4.39
N SER A 70 0.05 13.27 3.84
CA SER A 70 -0.54 12.26 2.95
C SER A 70 0.13 12.36 1.59
N ALA A 71 1.36 11.87 1.50
CA ALA A 71 1.76 11.26 0.26
C ALA A 71 0.67 10.22 -0.04
N VAL A 72 -0.05 10.36 -1.15
CA VAL A 72 -0.82 9.26 -1.70
C VAL A 72 0.25 8.24 -2.13
N VAL A 73 0.63 7.42 -1.18
CA VAL A 73 1.29 6.17 -1.50
C VAL A 73 0.19 5.41 -2.25
N ASN A 74 0.36 5.25 -3.54
CA ASN A 74 -0.49 4.42 -4.37
C ASN A 74 -0.18 2.98 -3.96
N VAL A 75 -0.71 2.57 -2.81
CA VAL A 75 -0.55 1.23 -2.27
C VAL A 75 -1.45 0.32 -3.10
N ALA A 76 -0.81 -0.51 -3.91
CA ALA A 76 -1.53 -1.53 -4.65
C ALA A 76 -2.24 -2.46 -3.65
N GLU A 77 -3.57 -2.50 -3.70
CA GLU A 77 -4.35 -3.50 -2.98
C GLU A 77 -4.26 -4.84 -3.73
N VAL A 78 -4.12 -5.89 -2.96
CA VAL A 78 -4.13 -7.26 -3.42
C VAL A 78 -5.17 -8.06 -2.65
N THR A 79 -5.73 -9.08 -3.29
CA THR A 79 -6.80 -9.90 -2.73
C THR A 79 -6.29 -11.29 -2.39
N LEU A 80 -6.56 -11.73 -1.18
CA LEU A 80 -6.42 -13.11 -0.74
C LEU A 80 -7.79 -13.78 -0.83
N SER A 81 -7.91 -14.81 -1.64
CA SER A 81 -9.12 -15.61 -1.83
C SER A 81 -8.92 -17.02 -1.28
N TYR A 82 -10.03 -17.67 -0.95
CA TYR A 82 -10.03 -19.03 -0.43
C TYR A 82 -10.81 -19.96 -1.36
N ASN A 83 -10.24 -21.10 -1.65
CA ASN A 83 -10.88 -22.17 -2.42
C ASN A 83 -11.07 -23.40 -1.51
N VAL A 84 -12.30 -23.88 -1.42
CA VAL A 84 -12.66 -24.99 -0.53
C VAL A 84 -12.15 -26.35 -1.02
N ASN A 85 -11.62 -26.43 -2.23
CA ASN A 85 -10.84 -27.56 -2.77
C ASN A 85 -11.47 -28.93 -2.49
N GLY A 86 -12.74 -29.11 -2.87
CA GLY A 86 -13.50 -30.36 -2.70
C GLY A 86 -14.35 -30.42 -1.44
N GLY A 87 -14.18 -29.53 -0.48
CA GLY A 87 -15.14 -29.33 0.62
C GLY A 87 -16.34 -28.50 0.19
N THR A 88 -17.18 -28.13 1.15
CA THR A 88 -18.31 -27.22 0.95
C THR A 88 -18.29 -26.06 1.95
N GLY A 89 -18.97 -24.99 1.62
CA GLY A 89 -18.94 -23.74 2.36
C GLY A 89 -18.29 -22.60 1.57
N SER A 90 -18.13 -21.46 2.20
CA SER A 90 -17.47 -20.31 1.59
C SER A 90 -16.75 -19.49 2.65
N ILE A 91 -15.66 -18.87 2.28
CA ILE A 91 -14.93 -17.88 3.07
C ILE A 91 -14.77 -16.64 2.20
N ASP A 92 -15.07 -15.49 2.77
CA ASP A 92 -14.93 -14.23 2.07
C ASP A 92 -13.45 -13.93 1.78
N SER A 93 -13.19 -13.31 0.63
CA SER A 93 -11.87 -12.82 0.28
C SER A 93 -11.51 -11.58 1.11
N VAL A 94 -10.22 -11.39 1.35
CA VAL A 94 -9.67 -10.27 2.12
C VAL A 94 -8.81 -9.41 1.21
N SER A 95 -9.10 -8.11 1.15
CA SER A 95 -8.23 -7.13 0.49
C SER A 95 -7.23 -6.57 1.50
N VAL A 96 -5.98 -6.49 1.08
CA VAL A 96 -4.87 -5.97 1.89
C VAL A 96 -3.87 -5.24 1.00
N ILE A 97 -3.13 -4.30 1.58
CA ILE A 97 -2.03 -3.65 0.88
C ILE A 97 -0.96 -4.69 0.52
N ALA A 98 -0.42 -4.64 -0.71
CA ALA A 98 0.63 -5.55 -1.16
C ALA A 98 1.81 -5.59 -0.17
N GLY A 99 2.16 -6.78 0.29
CA GLY A 99 3.16 -7.01 1.33
C GLY A 99 2.63 -6.98 2.76
N GLY A 100 1.34 -6.67 2.95
CA GLY A 100 0.66 -6.80 4.25
C GLY A 100 0.42 -8.24 4.66
N THR A 101 0.02 -8.45 5.90
CA THR A 101 -0.24 -9.77 6.48
C THR A 101 -1.71 -9.94 6.83
N VAL A 102 -2.21 -11.15 6.64
CA VAL A 102 -3.59 -11.55 6.93
C VAL A 102 -3.57 -12.72 7.91
N THR A 103 -4.42 -12.66 8.94
CA THR A 103 -4.71 -13.84 9.75
C THR A 103 -5.61 -14.76 8.94
N LEU A 104 -5.11 -15.95 8.64
CA LEU A 104 -5.85 -16.93 7.85
C LEU A 104 -7.11 -17.41 8.57
N ASP A 105 -8.17 -17.65 7.80
CA ASP A 105 -9.38 -18.25 8.33
C ASP A 105 -9.09 -19.66 8.89
N SER A 106 -9.77 -20.01 9.97
CA SER A 106 -9.57 -21.29 10.66
C SER A 106 -10.20 -22.49 9.94
N GLY A 107 -10.97 -22.24 8.88
CA GLY A 107 -11.74 -23.27 8.18
C GLY A 107 -12.94 -23.83 8.96
N ALA A 108 -13.28 -23.21 10.11
CA ALA A 108 -14.34 -23.73 11.00
C ALA A 108 -15.75 -23.72 10.38
N THR A 109 -15.98 -22.87 9.38
CA THR A 109 -17.25 -22.80 8.64
C THR A 109 -17.32 -23.75 7.45
N LEU A 110 -16.21 -24.42 7.13
CA LEU A 110 -16.15 -25.36 6.03
C LEU A 110 -16.62 -26.74 6.44
N THR A 111 -17.26 -27.44 5.51
CA THR A 111 -17.61 -28.85 5.67
C THR A 111 -16.63 -29.68 4.86
N ALA A 112 -15.91 -30.56 5.52
CA ALA A 112 -14.96 -31.48 4.91
C ALA A 112 -15.65 -32.51 4.00
N PRO A 113 -14.99 -33.00 2.95
CA PRO A 113 -15.40 -34.21 2.24
C PRO A 113 -15.52 -35.40 3.18
N GLU A 114 -16.32 -36.40 2.81
CA GLU A 114 -16.51 -37.61 3.62
C GLU A 114 -15.16 -38.27 3.95
N GLY A 115 -14.97 -38.63 5.23
CA GLY A 115 -13.74 -39.25 5.72
C GLY A 115 -12.56 -38.31 5.86
N LYS A 116 -12.75 -37.00 5.67
CA LYS A 116 -11.68 -35.99 5.74
C LYS A 116 -11.93 -35.00 6.88
N LYS A 117 -10.88 -34.30 7.28
CA LYS A 117 -10.92 -33.15 8.19
C LYS A 117 -10.05 -32.01 7.61
N PHE A 118 -10.39 -30.79 7.95
CA PHE A 118 -9.57 -29.63 7.58
C PHE A 118 -8.20 -29.70 8.25
N ALA A 119 -7.15 -29.60 7.43
CA ALA A 119 -5.75 -29.64 7.88
C ALA A 119 -5.08 -28.27 7.86
N GLY A 120 -5.56 -27.35 7.01
CA GLY A 120 -5.01 -26.02 6.84
C GLY A 120 -5.14 -25.52 5.40
N TRP A 121 -4.39 -24.49 5.10
CA TRP A 121 -4.37 -23.83 3.79
C TRP A 121 -3.07 -24.09 3.05
N ALA A 122 -3.13 -24.15 1.73
CA ALA A 122 -1.97 -24.28 0.86
C ALA A 122 -2.04 -23.37 -0.35
N THR A 123 -0.89 -23.11 -0.95
CA THR A 123 -0.75 -22.26 -2.15
C THR A 123 -1.06 -23.01 -3.45
N SER A 124 -1.16 -24.34 -3.41
CA SER A 124 -1.51 -25.19 -4.54
C SER A 124 -2.74 -26.04 -4.25
N SER A 125 -3.59 -26.24 -5.28
CA SER A 125 -4.75 -27.14 -5.22
C SER A 125 -4.37 -28.60 -5.01
N ASP A 126 -3.16 -28.98 -5.38
CA ASP A 126 -2.66 -30.36 -5.34
C ASP A 126 -1.87 -30.65 -4.06
N ALA A 127 -1.75 -29.67 -3.16
CA ALA A 127 -1.01 -29.82 -1.92
C ALA A 127 -1.63 -30.91 -1.03
N THR A 128 -0.82 -31.81 -0.52
CA THR A 128 -1.22 -32.86 0.42
C THR A 128 -1.03 -32.45 1.88
N GLU A 129 -0.27 -31.36 2.09
CA GLU A 129 -0.02 -30.75 3.41
C GLU A 129 -0.15 -29.24 3.33
N PRO A 130 -0.59 -28.57 4.41
CA PRO A 130 -0.65 -27.12 4.46
C PRO A 130 0.75 -26.50 4.35
N ASP A 131 0.90 -25.49 3.51
CA ASP A 131 2.13 -24.70 3.37
C ASP A 131 1.92 -23.19 3.70
N ALA A 132 0.68 -22.77 3.87
CA ALA A 132 0.34 -21.40 4.27
C ALA A 132 0.16 -21.31 5.79
N THR A 133 0.96 -20.49 6.44
CA THR A 133 0.92 -20.28 7.89
C THR A 133 0.35 -18.89 8.23
N SER A 134 -0.38 -18.81 9.34
CA SER A 134 -0.92 -17.54 9.84
C SER A 134 0.06 -16.87 10.84
N PRO A 135 0.33 -15.55 10.73
CA PRO A 135 -0.16 -14.63 9.71
C PRO A 135 0.50 -14.85 8.34
N TYR A 136 -0.28 -14.76 7.27
CA TYR A 136 0.19 -14.96 5.89
C TYR A 136 0.49 -13.63 5.19
N LYS A 137 1.66 -13.51 4.57
CA LYS A 137 2.06 -12.31 3.83
C LYS A 137 1.54 -12.36 2.40
N VAL A 138 0.73 -11.37 2.02
CA VAL A 138 0.10 -11.29 0.69
C VAL A 138 0.82 -10.23 -0.15
N SER A 139 1.63 -10.66 -1.10
CA SER A 139 2.41 -9.75 -1.97
C SER A 139 1.76 -9.51 -3.34
N SER A 140 0.83 -10.36 -3.75
CA SER A 140 0.05 -10.28 -4.99
C SER A 140 -1.29 -10.97 -4.78
N ASN A 141 -2.22 -10.83 -5.74
CA ASN A 141 -3.46 -11.59 -5.71
C ASN A 141 -3.17 -13.07 -5.58
N THR A 142 -3.68 -13.69 -4.51
CA THR A 142 -3.36 -15.07 -4.12
C THR A 142 -4.65 -15.82 -3.81
N THR A 143 -4.71 -17.07 -4.23
CA THR A 143 -5.77 -18.01 -3.82
C THR A 143 -5.13 -19.10 -2.97
N LEU A 144 -5.65 -19.30 -1.77
CA LEU A 144 -5.31 -20.43 -0.91
C LEU A 144 -6.35 -21.53 -1.05
N TYR A 145 -5.89 -22.75 -1.03
CA TYR A 145 -6.69 -23.97 -1.21
C TYR A 145 -6.77 -24.73 0.12
N ALA A 146 -7.97 -25.18 0.47
CA ALA A 146 -8.15 -26.04 1.63
C ALA A 146 -7.43 -27.37 1.43
N VAL A 147 -6.69 -27.79 2.44
CA VAL A 147 -6.07 -29.12 2.52
C VAL A 147 -6.90 -29.99 3.44
N TRP A 148 -7.25 -31.18 2.96
CA TRP A 148 -8.08 -32.14 3.67
C TRP A 148 -7.26 -33.38 4.02
N ALA A 149 -7.09 -33.66 5.30
CA ALA A 149 -6.43 -34.87 5.79
C ALA A 149 -7.44 -35.98 6.09
N ASP A 150 -7.02 -37.21 6.00
CA ASP A 150 -7.85 -38.37 6.37
C ASP A 150 -8.17 -38.36 7.88
N VAL A 151 -9.39 -38.72 8.21
CA VAL A 151 -9.77 -38.98 9.60
C VAL A 151 -9.35 -40.41 9.92
N THR A 152 -8.32 -40.53 10.73
CA THR A 152 -7.86 -41.81 11.26
C THR A 152 -8.72 -42.27 12.44
#